data_f94a828707d2b557110b5f825dc80171
#
_entry.id   f94a828707d2b557110b5f825dc80171
#
_cell.length_a   1.000
_cell.length_b   1.000
_cell.length_c   1.000
_cell.angle_alpha   90.00
_cell.angle_beta   90.00
_cell.angle_gamma   90.00
#
_symmetry.space_group_name_H-M   'P 1'
#
loop_
_entity.id
_entity.type
_entity.pdbx_description
1 polymer ?
#
loop_
_entity_poly.entity_id
_entity_poly.type
_entity_poly.pdbx_seq_one_letter_code
_entity_poly.pdbx_strand_id
1 'polypeptide(L)'
;MLISRKLKLPAVVVTCIGLFVVAGIAVAYLQKGKSLGEGPRIEYPSREMSQSAREQFLQGDFSLIKDVRALPAPVLQAFTEQGGSRLTMANPGKDFQATDVVFFNSLPWRRLIFAGVSGDKCFVHYEQGGRGHSYVLALFNVPAKDDMRPVWRGHCPTRAATLEELRAWFVKGSCSH
;
A
#
# COMPACT_ATOMS: atom_id res chain seq x y z
N MET A 1 4.21 3.84 -72.92
CA MET A 1 4.93 5.06 -72.48
C MET A 1 4.29 5.53 -71.18
N LEU A 2 4.82 5.09 -70.02
CA LEU A 2 4.26 5.34 -68.70
C LEU A 2 5.02 6.53 -68.09
N ILE A 3 4.33 7.66 -67.91
CA ILE A 3 4.89 8.86 -67.30
C ILE A 3 4.74 8.75 -65.76
N SER A 4 5.85 8.47 -65.08
CA SER A 4 5.94 8.47 -63.64
C SER A 4 5.93 9.91 -63.13
N ARG A 5 4.79 10.39 -62.58
CA ARG A 5 4.72 11.66 -61.86
C ARG A 5 5.27 11.49 -60.46
N LYS A 6 6.49 11.92 -60.21
CA LYS A 6 7.05 12.08 -58.85
C LYS A 6 6.32 13.20 -58.12
N LEU A 7 5.52 12.84 -57.15
CA LEU A 7 4.85 13.79 -56.25
C LEU A 7 5.92 14.43 -55.33
N LYS A 8 6.25 15.69 -55.56
CA LYS A 8 7.11 16.48 -54.66
C LYS A 8 6.22 17.00 -53.55
N LEU A 9 6.26 16.41 -52.36
CA LEU A 9 5.64 17.02 -51.14
C LEU A 9 6.38 18.31 -50.81
N PRO A 10 5.65 19.43 -50.54
CA PRO A 10 6.28 20.68 -50.15
C PRO A 10 6.97 20.56 -48.80
N ALA A 11 8.16 21.11 -48.67
CA ALA A 11 9.01 21.06 -47.46
C ALA A 11 8.29 21.50 -46.18
N VAL A 12 7.29 22.39 -46.29
CA VAL A 12 6.47 22.87 -45.19
C VAL A 12 5.67 21.75 -44.48
N VAL A 13 5.15 20.75 -45.23
CA VAL A 13 4.37 19.66 -44.67
C VAL A 13 5.24 18.74 -43.80
N VAL A 14 6.49 18.53 -44.20
CA VAL A 14 7.44 17.67 -43.45
C VAL A 14 7.83 18.34 -42.13
N THR A 15 8.00 19.69 -42.11
CA THR A 15 8.36 20.42 -40.90
C THR A 15 7.24 20.42 -39.85
N CYS A 16 5.96 20.55 -40.27
CA CYS A 16 4.82 20.48 -39.35
C CYS A 16 4.66 19.12 -38.72
N ILE A 17 4.83 18.02 -39.49
CA ILE A 17 4.71 16.64 -38.95
C ILE A 17 5.82 16.37 -37.92
N GLY A 18 7.05 16.86 -38.17
CA GLY A 18 8.16 16.71 -37.24
C GLY A 18 7.92 17.41 -35.90
N LEU A 19 7.34 18.61 -35.91
CA LEU A 19 7.01 19.37 -34.69
C LEU A 19 5.92 18.67 -33.84
N PHE A 20 4.90 18.11 -34.46
CA PHE A 20 3.84 17.38 -33.72
C PHE A 20 4.36 16.07 -33.10
N VAL A 21 5.28 15.35 -33.74
CA VAL A 21 5.89 14.14 -33.20
C VAL A 21 6.76 14.47 -31.98
N VAL A 22 7.58 15.52 -32.05
CA VAL A 22 8.43 15.94 -30.92
C VAL A 22 7.58 16.43 -29.75
N ALA A 23 6.52 17.21 -30.00
CA ALA A 23 5.60 17.65 -28.96
C ALA A 23 4.84 16.49 -28.31
N GLY A 24 4.39 15.51 -29.10
CA GLY A 24 3.73 14.31 -28.59
C GLY A 24 4.64 13.44 -27.72
N ILE A 25 5.91 13.30 -28.08
CA ILE A 25 6.90 12.57 -27.29
C ILE A 25 7.21 13.32 -25.98
N ALA A 26 7.36 14.64 -26.02
CA ALA A 26 7.60 15.46 -24.83
C ALA A 26 6.44 15.38 -23.83
N VAL A 27 5.18 15.43 -24.30
CA VAL A 27 4.00 15.26 -23.44
C VAL A 27 3.95 13.85 -22.83
N ALA A 28 4.28 12.82 -23.59
CA ALA A 28 4.34 11.44 -23.09
C ALA A 28 5.45 11.27 -22.04
N TYR A 29 6.60 11.91 -22.19
CA TYR A 29 7.68 11.91 -21.18
C TYR A 29 7.29 12.70 -19.93
N LEU A 30 6.61 13.83 -20.05
CA LEU A 30 6.13 14.63 -18.93
C LEU A 30 5.00 13.92 -18.16
N GLN A 31 4.15 13.14 -18.84
CA GLN A 31 3.15 12.31 -18.16
C GLN A 31 3.74 11.07 -17.47
N LYS A 32 4.88 10.54 -17.95
CA LYS A 32 5.59 9.43 -17.31
C LYS A 32 6.36 9.86 -16.05
N GLY A 33 6.56 11.16 -15.84
CA GLY A 33 7.17 11.77 -14.65
C GLY A 33 6.20 11.91 -13.47
N LYS A 34 4.99 11.34 -13.49
CA LYS A 34 4.11 11.27 -12.32
C LYS A 34 4.74 10.38 -11.25
N SER A 35 5.37 11.07 -10.33
CA SER A 35 5.73 10.69 -8.95
C SER A 35 6.01 9.19 -8.72
N LEU A 36 7.25 8.80 -9.01
CA LEU A 36 7.92 7.66 -8.38
C LEU A 36 8.14 8.00 -6.89
N GLY A 37 7.11 8.01 -6.04
CA GLY A 37 7.41 8.48 -4.70
C GLY A 37 6.43 8.18 -3.58
N GLU A 38 5.20 7.85 -3.89
CA GLU A 38 4.28 7.44 -2.83
C GLU A 38 3.78 6.02 -3.15
N GLY A 39 4.21 5.06 -2.33
CA GLY A 39 3.54 3.77 -2.31
C GLY A 39 2.04 3.99 -2.12
N PRO A 40 1.17 3.06 -2.54
CA PRO A 40 -0.27 3.25 -2.50
C PRO A 40 -0.67 3.71 -1.09
N ARG A 41 -1.03 4.99 -0.98
CA ARG A 41 -1.55 5.57 0.25
C ARG A 41 -2.96 5.05 0.41
N ILE A 42 -3.13 4.04 1.26
CA ILE A 42 -4.47 3.67 1.70
C ILE A 42 -4.95 4.85 2.56
N GLU A 43 -5.77 5.72 1.99
CA GLU A 43 -6.47 6.75 2.76
C GLU A 43 -7.52 6.05 3.63
N TYR A 44 -7.20 5.92 4.89
CA TYR A 44 -8.16 5.47 5.88
C TYR A 44 -8.86 6.69 6.45
N PRO A 45 -10.20 6.71 6.52
CA PRO A 45 -10.89 7.75 7.25
C PRO A 45 -10.42 7.71 8.71
N SER A 46 -10.06 8.87 9.24
CA SER A 46 -9.77 9.05 10.66
C SER A 46 -11.06 8.78 11.43
N ARG A 47 -11.27 7.55 11.86
CA ARG A 47 -12.38 7.19 12.74
C ARG A 47 -11.83 6.96 14.11
N GLU A 48 -12.44 7.61 15.09
CA GLU A 48 -12.30 7.18 16.47
C GLU A 48 -12.66 5.70 16.57
N MET A 49 -11.85 4.96 17.30
CA MET A 49 -12.11 3.54 17.50
C MET A 49 -13.37 3.37 18.32
N SER A 50 -14.30 2.55 17.85
CA SER A 50 -15.47 2.18 18.64
C SER A 50 -15.06 1.43 19.92
N GLN A 51 -15.80 1.62 21.01
CA GLN A 51 -15.53 0.93 22.26
C GLN A 51 -15.55 -0.60 22.08
N SER A 52 -16.47 -1.13 21.25
CA SER A 52 -16.55 -2.56 20.99
C SER A 52 -15.30 -3.09 20.25
N ALA A 53 -14.74 -2.36 19.28
CA ALA A 53 -13.51 -2.76 18.62
C ALA A 53 -12.31 -2.76 19.58
N ARG A 54 -12.28 -1.78 20.48
CA ARG A 54 -11.26 -1.69 21.55
C ARG A 54 -11.32 -2.89 22.51
N GLU A 55 -12.50 -3.20 23.02
CA GLU A 55 -12.71 -4.31 23.96
C GLU A 55 -12.37 -5.66 23.30
N GLN A 56 -12.81 -5.86 22.06
CA GLN A 56 -12.51 -7.08 21.30
C GLN A 56 -11.01 -7.26 21.08
N PHE A 57 -10.28 -6.20 20.75
CA PHE A 57 -8.82 -6.29 20.60
C PHE A 57 -8.15 -6.60 21.94
N LEU A 58 -8.59 -5.99 23.04
CA LEU A 58 -7.98 -6.17 24.35
C LEU A 58 -8.26 -7.56 24.95
N GLN A 59 -9.44 -8.12 24.73
CA GLN A 59 -9.91 -9.34 25.39
C GLN A 59 -9.97 -10.57 24.46
N GLY A 60 -9.91 -10.36 23.15
CA GLY A 60 -10.02 -11.45 22.17
C GLY A 60 -8.91 -12.49 22.31
N ASP A 61 -9.28 -13.77 22.19
CA ASP A 61 -8.32 -14.85 22.06
C ASP A 61 -7.88 -14.98 20.60
N PHE A 62 -6.68 -14.46 20.29
CA PHE A 62 -6.18 -14.38 18.93
C PHE A 62 -5.19 -15.51 18.63
N SER A 63 -5.49 -16.27 17.59
CA SER A 63 -4.52 -17.16 16.95
C SER A 63 -3.52 -16.32 16.15
N LEU A 64 -2.23 -16.34 16.54
CA LEU A 64 -1.20 -15.50 15.95
C LEU A 64 -0.74 -16.00 14.58
N ILE A 65 -0.47 -15.05 13.68
CA ILE A 65 -0.06 -15.27 12.30
C ILE A 65 1.28 -14.54 12.07
N LYS A 66 2.27 -15.24 11.49
CA LYS A 66 3.58 -14.70 11.09
C LYS A 66 3.87 -14.91 9.60
N ASP A 67 2.91 -15.41 8.82
CA ASP A 67 3.01 -15.51 7.38
C ASP A 67 1.90 -14.66 6.75
N VAL A 68 2.28 -13.74 5.87
CA VAL A 68 1.34 -12.86 5.17
C VAL A 68 0.28 -13.66 4.40
N ARG A 69 0.64 -14.84 3.87
CA ARG A 69 -0.29 -15.69 3.11
C ARG A 69 -1.38 -16.33 3.97
N ALA A 70 -1.16 -16.40 5.29
CA ALA A 70 -2.13 -16.92 6.24
C ALA A 70 -3.14 -15.87 6.72
N LEU A 71 -2.99 -14.61 6.31
CA LEU A 71 -3.99 -13.58 6.57
C LEU A 71 -5.30 -13.90 5.86
N PRO A 72 -6.46 -13.56 6.45
CA PRO A 72 -7.76 -13.72 5.77
C PRO A 72 -7.77 -13.01 4.41
N ALA A 73 -8.40 -13.62 3.41
CA ALA A 73 -8.42 -13.09 2.04
C ALA A 73 -8.89 -11.61 1.95
N PRO A 74 -9.93 -11.17 2.69
CA PRO A 74 -10.31 -9.77 2.71
C PRO A 74 -9.20 -8.84 3.25
N VAL A 75 -8.48 -9.27 4.27
CA VAL A 75 -7.36 -8.49 4.84
C VAL A 75 -6.19 -8.43 3.86
N LEU A 76 -5.85 -9.54 3.20
CA LEU A 76 -4.85 -9.58 2.14
C LEU A 76 -5.17 -8.60 1.02
N GLN A 77 -6.42 -8.52 0.61
CA GLN A 77 -6.87 -7.61 -0.44
C GLN A 77 -6.67 -6.13 -0.04
N ALA A 78 -6.89 -5.78 1.25
CA ALA A 78 -6.61 -4.43 1.75
C ALA A 78 -5.14 -4.01 1.61
N PHE A 79 -4.22 -4.98 1.53
CA PHE A 79 -2.78 -4.76 1.34
C PHE A 79 -2.29 -5.06 -0.10
N THR A 80 -3.20 -5.26 -1.03
CA THR A 80 -2.87 -5.45 -2.45
C THR A 80 -2.93 -4.10 -3.18
N GLU A 81 -2.11 -3.92 -4.20
CA GLU A 81 -2.14 -2.71 -5.04
C GLU A 81 -3.50 -2.58 -5.75
N GLN A 82 -4.06 -1.37 -5.75
CA GLN A 82 -5.30 -1.10 -6.46
C GLN A 82 -5.14 -1.45 -7.96
N GLY A 83 -5.99 -2.36 -8.44
CA GLY A 83 -5.97 -2.83 -9.84
C GLY A 83 -4.88 -3.83 -10.19
N GLY A 84 -4.07 -4.29 -9.22
CA GLY A 84 -3.01 -5.29 -9.40
C GLY A 84 -3.20 -6.52 -8.52
N SER A 85 -2.47 -7.59 -8.85
CA SER A 85 -2.39 -8.81 -8.03
C SER A 85 -1.19 -8.80 -7.06
N ARG A 86 -0.43 -7.70 -7.02
CA ARG A 86 0.81 -7.62 -6.25
C ARG A 86 0.52 -7.28 -4.79
N LEU A 87 0.86 -8.20 -3.91
CA LEU A 87 0.86 -7.97 -2.46
C LEU A 87 1.96 -6.97 -2.09
N THR A 88 1.60 -5.91 -1.36
CA THR A 88 2.51 -4.84 -0.94
C THR A 88 3.08 -5.03 0.46
N MET A 89 3.14 -6.27 0.95
CA MET A 89 3.62 -6.62 2.29
C MET A 89 4.60 -7.79 2.25
N ALA A 90 5.76 -7.64 2.89
CA ALA A 90 6.74 -8.68 3.10
C ALA A 90 6.44 -9.50 4.38
N ASN A 91 6.92 -10.73 4.43
CA ASN A 91 6.92 -11.54 5.64
C ASN A 91 7.91 -10.98 6.69
N PRO A 92 7.75 -11.31 7.98
CA PRO A 92 8.69 -10.95 9.03
C PRO A 92 10.12 -11.34 8.67
N GLY A 93 11.07 -10.40 8.87
CA GLY A 93 12.50 -10.60 8.59
C GLY A 93 12.88 -10.57 7.11
N LYS A 94 11.94 -10.36 6.18
CA LYS A 94 12.22 -10.16 4.75
C LYS A 94 12.43 -8.69 4.43
N ASP A 95 13.14 -8.42 3.34
CA ASP A 95 13.41 -7.06 2.88
C ASP A 95 12.13 -6.34 2.48
N PHE A 96 12.07 -5.06 2.78
CA PHE A 96 11.01 -4.15 2.39
C PHE A 96 11.58 -2.73 2.18
N GLN A 97 10.82 -1.88 1.52
CA GLN A 97 11.20 -0.50 1.24
C GLN A 97 10.97 0.36 2.49
N ALA A 98 11.98 0.46 3.37
CA ALA A 98 11.86 1.16 4.65
C ALA A 98 11.87 2.70 4.50
N THR A 99 12.51 3.22 3.44
CA THR A 99 12.68 4.66 3.19
C THR A 99 12.08 5.06 1.85
N ASP A 100 11.95 6.37 1.59
CA ASP A 100 11.50 6.93 0.32
C ASP A 100 12.55 6.83 -0.81
N VAL A 101 13.80 6.52 -0.47
CA VAL A 101 14.84 6.24 -1.47
C VAL A 101 14.61 4.84 -2.04
N VAL A 102 14.09 4.79 -3.26
CA VAL A 102 13.78 3.53 -3.93
C VAL A 102 15.02 2.99 -4.63
N PHE A 103 15.68 2.03 -4.02
CA PHE A 103 16.78 1.30 -4.65
C PHE A 103 16.27 0.15 -5.55
N PHE A 104 15.15 -0.46 -5.19
CA PHE A 104 14.56 -1.58 -5.92
C PHE A 104 13.04 -1.41 -6.00
N ASN A 105 12.51 -1.19 -7.20
CA ASN A 105 11.06 -1.03 -7.45
C ASN A 105 10.23 -2.30 -7.14
N SER A 106 10.88 -3.41 -6.76
CA SER A 106 10.24 -4.69 -6.51
C SER A 106 9.93 -4.97 -5.04
N LEU A 107 10.50 -4.19 -4.10
CA LEU A 107 10.27 -4.40 -2.68
C LEU A 107 8.92 -3.83 -2.23
N PRO A 108 8.19 -4.55 -1.37
CA PRO A 108 6.96 -4.04 -0.79
C PRO A 108 7.24 -2.91 0.21
N TRP A 109 6.30 -1.97 0.35
CA TRP A 109 6.39 -0.85 1.29
C TRP A 109 6.05 -1.20 2.74
N ARG A 110 5.63 -2.43 2.99
CA ARG A 110 5.21 -2.90 4.30
C ARG A 110 5.89 -4.21 4.63
N ARG A 111 6.08 -4.44 5.93
CA ARG A 111 6.58 -5.71 6.45
C ARG A 111 5.74 -6.13 7.66
N LEU A 112 5.16 -7.32 7.59
CA LEU A 112 4.44 -7.89 8.72
C LEU A 112 5.39 -8.06 9.92
N ILE A 113 4.91 -7.70 11.09
CA ILE A 113 5.53 -8.05 12.37
C ILE A 113 4.85 -9.32 12.87
N PHE A 114 3.57 -9.24 13.14
CA PHE A 114 2.64 -10.36 13.35
C PHE A 114 1.21 -9.88 13.19
N ALA A 115 0.30 -10.81 13.04
CA ALA A 115 -1.14 -10.58 13.02
C ALA A 115 -1.85 -11.58 13.92
N GLY A 116 -3.15 -11.44 14.11
CA GLY A 116 -3.95 -12.42 14.80
C GLY A 116 -5.39 -12.41 14.34
N VAL A 117 -6.03 -13.57 14.41
CA VAL A 117 -7.44 -13.79 14.08
C VAL A 117 -8.18 -14.37 15.27
N SER A 118 -9.35 -13.81 15.57
CA SER A 118 -10.29 -14.28 16.58
C SER A 118 -11.71 -14.13 16.04
N GLY A 119 -12.34 -15.26 15.63
CA GLY A 119 -13.64 -15.27 15.00
C GLY A 119 -13.66 -14.39 13.73
N ASP A 120 -14.52 -13.37 13.74
CA ASP A 120 -14.66 -12.40 12.66
C ASP A 120 -13.75 -11.16 12.80
N LYS A 121 -12.77 -11.18 13.69
CA LYS A 121 -11.84 -10.08 13.95
C LYS A 121 -10.44 -10.45 13.54
N CYS A 122 -9.73 -9.49 12.98
CA CYS A 122 -8.32 -9.62 12.66
C CYS A 122 -7.59 -8.32 13.03
N PHE A 123 -6.42 -8.46 13.62
CA PHE A 123 -5.48 -7.34 13.71
C PHE A 123 -4.22 -7.64 12.89
N VAL A 124 -3.58 -6.59 12.38
CA VAL A 124 -2.30 -6.67 11.70
C VAL A 124 -1.36 -5.63 12.28
N HIS A 125 -0.25 -6.08 12.87
CA HIS A 125 0.84 -5.21 13.30
C HIS A 125 1.98 -5.30 12.29
N TYR A 126 2.36 -4.14 11.70
CA TYR A 126 3.29 -4.10 10.59
C TYR A 126 4.16 -2.85 10.59
N GLU A 127 5.29 -2.92 9.91
CA GLU A 127 6.15 -1.80 9.58
C GLU A 127 5.66 -1.14 8.28
N GLN A 128 5.59 0.17 8.26
CA GLN A 128 5.30 0.98 7.08
C GLN A 128 6.54 1.80 6.74
N GLY A 129 7.04 1.62 5.55
CA GLY A 129 8.11 2.44 4.98
C GLY A 129 7.58 3.64 4.18
N GLY A 130 8.47 4.40 3.59
CA GLY A 130 8.19 5.60 2.82
C GLY A 130 8.90 6.83 3.40
N ARG A 131 8.27 8.00 3.39
CA ARG A 131 8.84 9.26 3.91
C ARG A 131 9.20 9.21 5.41
N GLY A 132 8.72 8.24 6.12
CA GLY A 132 9.07 7.95 7.50
C GLY A 132 8.77 6.49 7.81
N HIS A 133 9.71 5.82 8.48
CA HIS A 133 9.48 4.47 9.00
C HIS A 133 8.57 4.55 10.22
N SER A 134 7.50 3.77 10.23
CA SER A 134 6.54 3.73 11.33
C SER A 134 6.05 2.31 11.61
N TYR A 135 5.59 2.10 12.83
CA TYR A 135 4.96 0.86 13.28
C TYR A 135 3.46 1.09 13.37
N VAL A 136 2.70 0.22 12.74
CA VAL A 136 1.26 0.41 12.56
C VAL A 136 0.51 -0.78 13.14
N LEU A 137 -0.60 -0.49 13.82
CA LEU A 137 -1.63 -1.46 14.18
C LEU A 137 -2.90 -1.15 13.39
N ALA A 138 -3.42 -2.12 12.68
CA ALA A 138 -4.69 -2.04 11.97
C ALA A 138 -5.64 -3.13 12.44
N LEU A 139 -6.90 -2.79 12.69
CA LEU A 139 -7.97 -3.70 13.10
C LEU A 139 -8.98 -3.85 11.97
N PHE A 140 -9.43 -5.08 11.72
CA PHE A 140 -10.34 -5.45 10.67
C PHE A 140 -11.52 -6.27 11.20
N ASN A 141 -12.70 -6.09 10.60
CA ASN A 141 -13.79 -7.04 10.68
C ASN A 141 -13.74 -7.98 9.46
N VAL A 142 -13.82 -9.28 9.70
CA VAL A 142 -13.83 -10.33 8.68
C VAL A 142 -15.10 -11.18 8.90
N PRO A 143 -16.01 -11.36 7.94
CA PRO A 143 -15.94 -10.93 6.56
C PRO A 143 -16.54 -9.55 6.32
N ALA A 144 -15.77 -8.61 5.81
CA ALA A 144 -16.33 -7.41 5.19
C ALA A 144 -16.68 -7.75 3.73
N LYS A 145 -17.95 -7.71 3.36
CA LYS A 145 -18.37 -8.06 1.99
C LYS A 145 -18.00 -7.00 0.96
N ASP A 146 -17.94 -5.73 1.35
CA ASP A 146 -17.85 -4.61 0.41
C ASP A 146 -16.84 -3.52 0.79
N ASP A 147 -16.27 -3.52 1.99
CA ASP A 147 -15.28 -2.52 2.42
C ASP A 147 -14.05 -3.20 3.04
N MET A 148 -12.96 -3.24 2.27
CA MET A 148 -11.69 -3.86 2.63
C MET A 148 -10.84 -2.97 3.54
N ARG A 149 -11.42 -1.91 4.11
CA ARG A 149 -10.68 -0.99 4.98
C ARG A 149 -10.64 -1.48 6.42
N PRO A 150 -9.57 -1.18 7.15
CA PRO A 150 -9.56 -1.45 8.57
C PRO A 150 -10.65 -0.61 9.28
N VAL A 151 -11.26 -1.18 10.31
CA VAL A 151 -12.18 -0.47 11.18
C VAL A 151 -11.47 0.57 12.03
N TRP A 152 -10.18 0.39 12.25
CA TRP A 152 -9.28 1.33 12.90
C TRP A 152 -7.83 1.09 12.50
N ARG A 153 -7.03 2.17 12.50
CA ARG A 153 -5.59 2.15 12.25
C ARG A 153 -4.90 3.19 13.11
N GLY A 154 -3.78 2.85 13.72
CA GLY A 154 -2.97 3.79 14.48
C GLY A 154 -1.49 3.48 14.40
N HIS A 155 -0.66 4.50 14.73
CA HIS A 155 0.79 4.40 14.79
C HIS A 155 1.21 4.06 16.22
N CYS A 156 2.08 3.06 16.36
CA CYS A 156 2.65 2.64 17.63
C CYS A 156 4.09 3.17 17.79
N PRO A 157 4.61 3.33 19.02
CA PRO A 157 5.90 3.97 19.24
C PRO A 157 7.08 3.17 18.69
N THR A 158 6.97 1.85 18.71
CA THR A 158 8.01 0.93 18.24
C THR A 158 7.41 -0.42 17.82
N ARG A 159 8.26 -1.37 17.49
CA ARG A 159 7.89 -2.74 17.15
C ARG A 159 7.54 -3.51 18.42
N ALA A 160 6.28 -3.97 18.55
CA ALA A 160 5.91 -4.90 19.61
C ALA A 160 6.46 -6.30 19.30
N ALA A 161 6.99 -6.96 20.31
CA ALA A 161 7.46 -8.34 20.19
C ALA A 161 6.33 -9.36 20.42
N THR A 162 5.34 -9.00 21.25
CA THR A 162 4.23 -9.87 21.63
C THR A 162 2.88 -9.13 21.56
N LEU A 163 1.79 -9.91 21.61
CA LEU A 163 0.44 -9.37 21.65
C LEU A 163 0.19 -8.62 22.97
N GLU A 164 0.73 -9.12 24.08
CA GLU A 164 0.59 -8.51 25.42
C GLU A 164 1.25 -7.12 25.44
N GLU A 165 2.44 -7.00 24.87
CA GLU A 165 3.13 -5.71 24.74
C GLU A 165 2.33 -4.73 23.87
N LEU A 166 1.82 -5.20 22.73
CA LEU A 166 0.99 -4.40 21.83
C LEU A 166 -0.29 -3.90 22.53
N ARG A 167 -0.95 -4.76 23.29
CA ARG A 167 -2.12 -4.42 24.11
C ARG A 167 -1.78 -3.41 25.21
N ALA A 168 -0.63 -3.57 25.87
CA ALA A 168 -0.19 -2.62 26.90
C ALA A 168 0.01 -1.21 26.32
N TRP A 169 0.60 -1.09 25.15
CA TRP A 169 0.73 0.21 24.47
C TRP A 169 -0.62 0.79 24.06
N PHE A 170 -1.51 -0.06 23.61
CA PHE A 170 -2.85 0.33 23.21
C PHE A 170 -3.66 0.87 24.39
N VAL A 171 -3.59 0.20 25.56
CA VAL A 171 -4.24 0.66 26.83
C VAL A 171 -3.68 2.03 27.27
N LYS A 172 -2.36 2.22 27.15
CA LYS A 172 -1.70 3.49 27.50
C LYS A 172 -1.98 4.62 26.50
N GLY A 173 -2.69 4.36 25.38
CA GLY A 173 -2.89 5.34 24.32
C GLY A 173 -1.62 5.64 23.51
N SER A 174 -0.60 4.79 23.62
CA SER A 174 0.66 4.97 22.90
C SER A 174 0.56 4.60 21.41
N CYS A 175 -0.45 3.80 21.02
CA CYS A 175 -0.82 3.62 19.63
C CYS A 175 -1.96 4.60 19.32
N SER A 176 -1.69 5.61 18.49
CA SER A 176 -2.62 6.71 18.17
C SER A 176 -2.68 6.98 16.68
N HIS A 177 -3.66 7.74 16.25
CA HIS A 177 -3.77 8.24 14.88
C HIS A 177 -2.66 9.21 14.49
#